data_6d8673528bfa23faa326a553ad161549
#
_entry.id   6d8673528bfa23faa326a553ad161549
#
_cell.length_a   1.000
_cell.length_b   1.000
_cell.length_c   1.000
_cell.angle_alpha   90.00
_cell.angle_beta   90.00
_cell.angle_gamma   90.00
#
_symmetry.space_group_name_H-M   'P 1'
#
loop_
_entity.id
_entity.type
_entity.pdbx_description
1 polymer ?
#
loop_
_entity_poly.entity_id
_entity_poly.type
_entity_poly.pdbx_seq_one_letter_code
_entity_poly.pdbx_strand_id
1 'polypeptide(L)'
;MIDLKDTGKNKKRIIFHAPTRGLMGYTSRFLTLTKGNGVINRIFHSFGKYTGDLEGRRNGALISMASGKAVAFAIFNLQARGEMFVTHNDAVYEGMIVGLSSKSGDLEINVMKGKQLTNMRTQGTDENVVLTPVRAMSIAEQLSMLNTDEAL
;
A
#
# COMPACT_ATOMS: atom_id res chain seq x y z
N MET A 1 -3.86 20.92 15.21
CA MET A 1 -2.83 20.84 16.27
C MET A 1 -3.26 21.75 17.41
N ILE A 2 -3.19 21.25 18.65
CA ILE A 2 -3.63 21.99 19.85
C ILE A 2 -2.42 22.50 20.62
N ASP A 3 -1.41 21.67 20.77
CA ASP A 3 -0.24 21.98 21.59
C ASP A 3 1.02 21.31 21.01
N LEU A 4 2.15 21.98 21.20
CA LEU A 4 3.49 21.50 20.86
C LEU A 4 4.44 21.85 22.00
N LYS A 5 4.89 20.84 22.74
CA LYS A 5 5.82 20.99 23.86
C LYS A 5 7.15 20.32 23.58
N ASP A 6 8.22 21.01 23.93
CA ASP A 6 9.54 20.39 24.00
C ASP A 6 9.66 19.63 25.32
N THR A 7 9.95 18.33 25.24
CA THR A 7 10.04 17.45 26.42
C THR A 7 11.49 17.25 26.85
N GLY A 8 12.44 17.95 26.22
CA GLY A 8 13.88 17.76 26.44
C GLY A 8 14.41 16.50 25.71
N LYS A 9 15.73 16.29 25.76
CA LYS A 9 16.42 15.18 25.10
C LYS A 9 16.06 15.03 23.60
N ASN A 10 15.88 16.14 22.90
CA ASN A 10 15.55 16.17 21.47
C ASN A 10 14.19 15.53 21.11
N LYS A 11 13.24 15.49 22.08
CA LYS A 11 11.91 14.95 21.88
C LYS A 11 10.85 16.06 21.98
N LYS A 12 9.88 16.01 21.06
CA LYS A 12 8.74 16.92 21.03
C LYS A 12 7.45 16.15 21.24
N ARG A 13 6.58 16.67 22.09
CA ARG A 13 5.23 16.17 22.30
C ARG A 13 4.25 17.04 21.53
N ILE A 14 3.48 16.39 20.66
CA ILE A 14 2.48 17.07 19.84
C ILE A 14 1.10 16.53 20.21
N ILE A 15 0.14 17.41 20.41
CA ILE A 15 -1.25 17.06 20.74
C ILE A 15 -2.15 17.54 19.61
N PHE A 16 -2.99 16.61 19.12
CA PHE A 16 -3.99 16.87 18.09
C PHE A 16 -5.38 16.44 18.56
N HIS A 17 -6.42 17.13 18.10
CA HIS A 17 -7.74 16.55 17.94
C HIS A 17 -7.88 16.06 16.49
N ALA A 18 -8.30 14.84 16.34
CA ALA A 18 -8.49 14.24 15.01
C ALA A 18 -9.65 13.26 15.03
N PRO A 19 -10.38 13.11 13.91
CA PRO A 19 -11.39 12.07 13.76
C PRO A 19 -10.72 10.69 13.86
N THR A 20 -11.36 9.75 14.57
CA THR A 20 -10.83 8.40 14.76
C THR A 20 -10.59 7.70 13.42
N ARG A 21 -11.46 7.91 12.41
CA ARG A 21 -11.28 7.36 11.06
C ARG A 21 -9.97 7.78 10.41
N GLY A 22 -9.56 9.05 10.55
CA GLY A 22 -8.31 9.57 10.00
C GLY A 22 -7.04 9.05 10.68
N LEU A 23 -7.19 8.32 11.79
CA LEU A 23 -6.08 7.70 12.52
C LEU A 23 -5.93 6.21 12.22
N MET A 24 -6.81 5.62 11.39
CA MET A 24 -6.67 4.24 10.95
C MET A 24 -5.40 4.10 10.12
N GLY A 25 -4.63 3.05 10.35
CA GLY A 25 -3.35 2.82 9.66
C GLY A 25 -2.21 3.80 9.99
N TYR A 26 -2.52 4.96 10.60
CA TYR A 26 -1.51 6.01 10.87
C TYR A 26 -0.38 5.55 11.81
N THR A 27 -0.65 4.60 12.71
CA THR A 27 0.37 4.13 13.67
C THR A 27 1.59 3.53 12.98
N SER A 28 1.40 2.66 12.00
CA SER A 28 2.49 2.03 11.24
C SER A 28 3.29 3.09 10.48
N ARG A 29 2.59 4.01 9.81
CA ARG A 29 3.21 5.12 9.10
C ARG A 29 4.02 6.03 10.04
N PHE A 30 3.48 6.34 11.21
CA PHE A 30 4.16 7.15 12.23
C PHE A 30 5.43 6.48 12.74
N LEU A 31 5.39 5.18 13.04
CA LEU A 31 6.56 4.42 13.46
C LEU A 31 7.63 4.38 12.36
N THR A 32 7.24 4.21 11.11
CA THR A 32 8.17 4.27 9.97
C THR A 32 8.83 5.65 9.86
N LEU A 33 8.06 6.73 9.92
CA LEU A 33 8.55 8.11 9.84
C LEU A 33 9.50 8.45 10.99
N THR A 34 9.24 7.91 12.18
CA THR A 34 10.07 8.15 13.37
C THR A 34 11.15 7.09 13.56
N LYS A 35 11.36 6.20 12.58
CA LYS A 35 12.32 5.07 12.66
C LYS A 35 12.16 4.24 13.93
N GLY A 36 10.90 4.01 14.36
CA GLY A 36 10.55 3.26 15.55
C GLY A 36 10.67 4.03 16.88
N ASN A 37 11.19 5.26 16.88
CA ASN A 37 11.41 6.04 18.11
C ASN A 37 10.18 6.83 18.59
N GLY A 38 9.13 6.90 17.77
CA GLY A 38 7.90 7.63 18.08
C GLY A 38 6.99 6.83 19.02
N VAL A 39 6.33 7.54 19.92
CA VAL A 39 5.27 6.98 20.79
C VAL A 39 3.98 7.68 20.43
N ILE A 40 2.94 6.92 20.14
CA ILE A 40 1.60 7.43 19.86
C ILE A 40 0.61 6.90 20.87
N ASN A 41 -0.10 7.81 21.52
CA ASN A 41 -1.19 7.50 22.44
C ASN A 41 -2.48 8.14 21.92
N ARG A 42 -3.58 7.44 22.05
CA ARG A 42 -4.90 7.90 21.64
C ARG A 42 -5.83 7.82 22.84
N ILE A 43 -6.56 8.89 23.08
CA ILE A 43 -7.59 8.95 24.10
C ILE A 43 -8.86 9.52 23.47
N PHE A 44 -10.01 9.05 23.94
CA PHE A 44 -11.29 9.66 23.57
C PHE A 44 -11.35 11.06 24.15
N HIS A 45 -11.76 12.02 23.35
CA HIS A 45 -11.99 13.40 23.81
C HIS A 45 -13.47 13.73 23.83
N SER A 46 -14.13 13.69 22.69
CA SER A 46 -15.56 14.04 22.55
C SER A 46 -16.10 13.59 21.19
N PHE A 47 -17.41 13.52 21.06
CA PHE A 47 -18.06 13.47 19.76
C PHE A 47 -18.06 14.87 19.13
N GLY A 48 -17.84 14.94 17.84
CA GLY A 48 -17.82 16.17 17.06
C GLY A 48 -18.72 16.11 15.84
N LYS A 49 -18.86 17.23 15.14
CA LYS A 49 -19.57 17.27 13.86
C LYS A 49 -18.85 16.41 12.84
N TYR A 50 -19.63 15.80 11.94
CA TYR A 50 -19.07 15.07 10.81
C TYR A 50 -18.24 16.00 9.91
N THR A 51 -17.01 15.65 9.66
CA THR A 51 -16.03 16.50 8.93
C THR A 51 -15.95 16.16 7.44
N GLY A 52 -16.90 15.39 6.93
CA GLY A 52 -16.89 14.92 5.55
C GLY A 52 -16.11 13.61 5.37
N ASP A 53 -16.02 13.17 4.13
CA ASP A 53 -15.23 12.00 3.79
C ASP A 53 -13.74 12.33 3.88
N LEU A 54 -12.99 11.40 4.42
CA LEU A 54 -11.54 11.50 4.46
C LEU A 54 -11.00 10.97 3.13
N GLU A 55 -10.10 11.72 2.53
CA GLU A 55 -9.40 11.23 1.35
C GLU A 55 -8.74 9.89 1.68
N GLY A 56 -9.04 8.88 0.88
CA GLY A 56 -8.44 7.56 0.94
C GLY A 56 -6.96 7.59 0.53
N ARG A 57 -6.55 6.64 -0.27
CA ARG A 57 -5.19 6.64 -0.84
C ARG A 57 -4.99 7.81 -1.81
N ARG A 58 -3.79 8.39 -1.81
CA ARG A 58 -3.41 9.44 -2.76
C ARG A 58 -3.07 8.89 -4.14
N ASN A 59 -2.58 7.66 -4.18
CA ASN A 59 -2.17 6.97 -5.39
C ASN A 59 -3.27 6.01 -5.84
N GLY A 60 -3.32 5.71 -7.14
CA GLY A 60 -4.26 4.75 -7.67
C GLY A 60 -3.95 3.32 -7.25
N ALA A 61 -4.91 2.42 -7.48
CA ALA A 61 -4.73 0.99 -7.37
C ALA A 61 -4.13 0.39 -8.65
N LEU A 62 -3.43 -0.72 -8.48
CA LEU A 62 -3.14 -1.66 -9.55
C LEU A 62 -4.18 -2.77 -9.49
N ILE A 63 -5.02 -2.88 -10.51
CA ILE A 63 -6.19 -3.76 -10.54
C ILE A 63 -5.94 -4.89 -11.55
N SER A 64 -6.22 -6.12 -11.16
CA SER A 64 -6.06 -7.27 -12.05
C SER A 64 -7.16 -7.29 -13.13
N MET A 65 -6.76 -7.42 -14.40
CA MET A 65 -7.67 -7.53 -15.54
C MET A 65 -8.28 -8.92 -15.73
N ALA A 66 -7.81 -9.93 -15.01
CA ALA A 66 -8.24 -11.29 -15.24
C ALA A 66 -7.99 -12.18 -14.01
N SER A 67 -8.61 -13.36 -14.00
CA SER A 67 -8.51 -14.35 -12.93
C SER A 67 -7.50 -15.43 -13.27
N GLY A 68 -6.65 -15.82 -12.31
CA GLY A 68 -5.66 -16.87 -12.48
C GLY A 68 -4.54 -16.82 -11.44
N LYS A 69 -3.34 -17.25 -11.80
CA LYS A 69 -2.18 -17.21 -10.91
C LYS A 69 -1.17 -16.17 -11.36
N ALA A 70 -0.68 -15.38 -10.41
CA ALA A 70 0.32 -14.37 -10.67
C ALA A 70 1.67 -15.00 -11.09
N VAL A 71 2.31 -14.44 -12.12
CA VAL A 71 3.57 -14.93 -12.70
C VAL A 71 4.72 -14.01 -12.33
N ALA A 72 5.84 -14.58 -11.89
CA ALA A 72 7.02 -13.80 -11.45
C ALA A 72 7.49 -12.79 -12.49
N PHE A 73 7.54 -13.16 -13.78
CA PHE A 73 7.93 -12.26 -14.86
C PHE A 73 7.00 -11.05 -15.00
N ALA A 74 5.68 -11.25 -14.88
CA ALA A 74 4.74 -10.13 -14.91
C ALA A 74 4.94 -9.20 -13.71
N ILE A 75 5.03 -9.77 -12.50
CA ILE A 75 5.25 -9.01 -11.27
C ILE A 75 6.52 -8.17 -11.38
N PHE A 76 7.63 -8.75 -11.82
CA PHE A 76 8.89 -8.05 -12.01
C PHE A 76 8.76 -6.80 -12.89
N ASN A 77 8.10 -6.93 -14.03
CA ASN A 77 7.88 -5.81 -14.93
C ASN A 77 6.91 -4.76 -14.36
N LEU A 78 5.98 -5.19 -13.50
CA LEU A 78 4.97 -4.32 -12.91
C LEU A 78 5.48 -3.58 -11.66
N GLN A 79 6.51 -4.08 -10.98
CA GLN A 79 7.14 -3.41 -9.84
C GLN A 79 7.68 -2.02 -10.19
N ALA A 80 8.03 -1.78 -11.45
CA ALA A 80 8.39 -0.43 -11.92
C ALA A 80 7.21 0.56 -11.92
N ARG A 81 5.97 0.08 -11.87
CA ARG A 81 4.74 0.90 -11.89
C ARG A 81 4.18 1.18 -10.51
N GLY A 82 4.60 0.42 -9.50
CA GLY A 82 4.11 0.59 -8.14
C GLY A 82 4.49 -0.56 -7.20
N GLU A 83 3.97 -0.51 -6.00
CA GLU A 83 4.18 -1.53 -4.97
C GLU A 83 3.17 -2.66 -5.17
N MET A 84 3.66 -3.90 -5.28
CA MET A 84 2.83 -5.09 -5.47
C MET A 84 2.47 -5.72 -4.12
N PHE A 85 1.24 -6.24 -4.02
CA PHE A 85 0.73 -6.95 -2.84
C PHE A 85 0.67 -8.45 -3.02
N VAL A 86 0.87 -8.93 -4.25
CA VAL A 86 0.83 -10.35 -4.61
C VAL A 86 2.22 -10.87 -4.94
N THR A 87 2.43 -12.14 -4.63
CA THR A 87 3.66 -12.87 -4.94
C THR A 87 3.46 -13.85 -6.09
N HIS A 88 4.55 -14.46 -6.53
CA HIS A 88 4.47 -15.51 -7.54
C HIS A 88 3.56 -16.67 -7.08
N ASN A 89 2.70 -17.11 -7.97
CA ASN A 89 1.75 -18.20 -7.77
C ASN A 89 0.53 -17.89 -6.90
N ASP A 90 0.39 -16.65 -6.40
CA ASP A 90 -0.83 -16.23 -5.72
C ASP A 90 -2.02 -16.26 -6.68
N ALA A 91 -3.17 -16.69 -6.15
CA ALA A 91 -4.42 -16.66 -6.89
C ALA A 91 -4.95 -15.22 -6.91
N VAL A 92 -5.29 -14.73 -8.10
CA VAL A 92 -5.89 -13.41 -8.30
C VAL A 92 -7.19 -13.56 -9.08
N TYR A 93 -8.10 -12.63 -8.90
CA TYR A 93 -9.36 -12.52 -9.64
C TYR A 93 -9.46 -11.17 -10.35
N GLU A 94 -10.30 -11.13 -11.36
CA GLU A 94 -10.59 -9.89 -12.09
C GLU A 94 -11.20 -8.84 -11.16
N GLY A 95 -10.68 -7.61 -11.19
CA GLY A 95 -11.05 -6.55 -10.26
C GLY A 95 -10.28 -6.56 -8.93
N MET A 96 -9.47 -7.56 -8.64
CA MET A 96 -8.67 -7.61 -7.42
C MET A 96 -7.61 -6.51 -7.40
N ILE A 97 -7.51 -5.77 -6.29
CA ILE A 97 -6.41 -4.84 -6.06
C ILE A 97 -5.15 -5.64 -5.73
N VAL A 98 -4.19 -5.61 -6.64
CA VAL A 98 -2.93 -6.37 -6.56
C VAL A 98 -1.73 -5.50 -6.23
N GLY A 99 -1.92 -4.19 -6.08
CA GLY A 99 -0.86 -3.25 -5.72
C GLY A 99 -1.32 -1.81 -5.64
N LEU A 100 -0.39 -0.91 -5.30
CA LEU A 100 -0.54 0.53 -5.36
C LEU A 100 0.26 1.10 -6.53
N SER A 101 -0.38 1.91 -7.34
CA SER A 101 0.28 2.66 -8.41
C SER A 101 1.22 3.72 -7.84
N SER A 102 2.34 3.97 -8.50
CA SER A 102 3.22 5.12 -8.20
C SER A 102 2.63 6.46 -8.64
N LYS A 103 1.55 6.43 -9.44
CA LYS A 103 0.87 7.61 -9.98
C LYS A 103 -0.54 7.72 -9.41
N SER A 104 -1.13 8.90 -9.53
CA SER A 104 -2.56 9.09 -9.28
C SER A 104 -3.39 8.41 -10.37
N GLY A 105 -4.50 7.79 -9.99
CA GLY A 105 -5.39 7.06 -10.88
C GLY A 105 -5.11 5.55 -10.91
N ASP A 106 -6.20 4.80 -10.98
CA ASP A 106 -6.18 3.35 -11.00
C ASP A 106 -5.67 2.84 -12.35
N LEU A 107 -4.99 1.73 -12.34
CA LEU A 107 -4.39 1.12 -13.53
C LEU A 107 -4.72 -0.36 -13.58
N GLU A 108 -5.41 -0.74 -14.63
CA GLU A 108 -5.65 -2.16 -14.93
C GLU A 108 -4.37 -2.81 -15.45
N ILE A 109 -4.00 -3.94 -14.87
CA ILE A 109 -2.78 -4.65 -15.19
C ILE A 109 -3.03 -6.16 -15.33
N ASN A 110 -2.17 -6.83 -16.10
CA ASN A 110 -2.19 -8.27 -16.22
C ASN A 110 -0.99 -8.88 -15.49
N VAL A 111 -1.24 -9.47 -14.32
CA VAL A 111 -0.21 -10.13 -13.49
C VAL A 111 0.11 -11.56 -13.92
N MET A 112 -0.57 -12.06 -14.96
CA MET A 112 -0.39 -13.44 -15.48
C MET A 112 0.37 -13.47 -16.78
N LYS A 113 0.78 -12.32 -17.34
CA LYS A 113 1.48 -12.27 -18.63
C LYS A 113 2.87 -12.89 -18.52
N GLY A 114 3.02 -14.11 -19.03
CA GLY A 114 4.32 -14.78 -19.11
C GLY A 114 5.27 -14.14 -20.13
N LYS A 115 6.54 -14.52 -20.06
CA LYS A 115 7.53 -14.15 -21.08
C LYS A 115 7.10 -14.80 -22.41
N GLN A 116 6.96 -14.00 -23.45
CA GLN A 116 6.77 -14.56 -24.79
C GLN A 116 8.07 -15.24 -25.22
N LEU A 117 8.01 -16.54 -25.44
CA LEU A 117 9.13 -17.29 -26.01
C LEU A 117 9.28 -16.83 -27.46
N THR A 118 10.28 -16.03 -27.74
CA THR A 118 10.71 -15.77 -29.11
C THR A 118 11.65 -16.89 -29.53
N ASN A 119 11.41 -17.51 -30.73
CA ASN A 119 12.21 -18.58 -31.29
C ASN A 119 13.65 -18.16 -31.71
N MET A 120 14.15 -17.06 -31.20
CA MET A 120 15.55 -16.70 -31.37
C MET A 120 16.40 -17.56 -30.43
N ARG A 121 17.27 -18.38 -31.02
CA ARG A 121 18.34 -19.14 -30.39
C ARG A 121 19.43 -18.22 -29.81
N THR A 122 19.06 -17.24 -29.01
CA THR A 122 19.99 -16.65 -28.09
C THR A 122 20.00 -17.57 -26.87
N GLN A 123 21.10 -18.24 -26.65
CA GLN A 123 21.49 -18.74 -25.32
C GLN A 123 21.60 -17.55 -24.39
N GLY A 124 20.48 -16.86 -24.19
CA GLY A 124 20.35 -15.80 -23.20
C GLY A 124 20.14 -16.51 -21.88
N THR A 125 21.10 -16.35 -21.02
CA THR A 125 20.99 -16.54 -19.57
C THR A 125 19.57 -16.26 -19.13
N ASP A 126 18.89 -17.26 -18.56
CA ASP A 126 17.69 -17.05 -17.75
C ASP A 126 18.12 -16.17 -16.59
N GLU A 127 17.96 -14.85 -16.77
CA GLU A 127 18.22 -13.92 -15.68
C GLU A 127 17.26 -14.28 -14.54
N ASN A 128 17.83 -14.62 -13.40
CA ASN A 128 17.05 -14.87 -12.19
C ASN A 128 16.22 -13.63 -11.88
N VAL A 129 14.90 -13.77 -12.00
CA VAL A 129 13.97 -12.70 -11.69
C VAL A 129 13.95 -12.51 -10.16
N VAL A 130 14.61 -11.44 -9.70
CA VAL A 130 14.60 -11.08 -8.29
C VAL A 130 13.40 -10.16 -8.05
N LEU A 131 12.42 -10.67 -7.31
CA LEU A 131 11.24 -9.90 -6.92
C LEU A 131 11.53 -9.12 -5.62
N THR A 132 11.06 -7.88 -5.56
CA THR A 132 11.00 -7.14 -4.30
C THR A 132 10.02 -7.85 -3.37
N PRO A 133 10.41 -8.18 -2.12
CA PRO A 133 9.53 -8.83 -1.18
C PRO A 133 8.26 -8.01 -0.94
N VAL A 134 7.12 -8.69 -0.91
CA VAL A 134 5.83 -8.07 -0.57
C VAL A 134 5.81 -7.74 0.91
N ARG A 135 5.43 -6.52 1.25
CA ARG A 135 5.22 -6.11 2.63
C ARG A 135 3.88 -6.62 3.14
N ALA A 136 3.89 -7.39 4.21
CA ALA A 136 2.66 -7.75 4.91
C ALA A 136 2.03 -6.49 5.51
N MET A 137 0.79 -6.21 5.14
CA MET A 137 0.01 -5.09 5.67
C MET A 137 -0.91 -5.58 6.78
N SER A 138 -1.05 -4.78 7.83
CA SER A 138 -2.08 -4.99 8.84
C SER A 138 -3.46 -4.67 8.28
N ILE A 139 -4.51 -5.28 8.85
CA ILE A 139 -5.91 -4.99 8.47
C ILE A 139 -6.21 -3.49 8.54
N ALA A 140 -5.67 -2.78 9.55
CA ALA A 140 -5.86 -1.35 9.67
C ALA A 140 -5.23 -0.56 8.51
N GLU A 141 -4.09 -1.00 7.99
CA GLU A 141 -3.46 -0.40 6.80
C GLU A 141 -4.27 -0.70 5.55
N GLN A 142 -4.74 -1.94 5.37
CA GLN A 142 -5.60 -2.33 4.26
C GLN A 142 -6.88 -1.48 4.24
N LEU A 143 -7.60 -1.39 5.37
CA LEU A 143 -8.79 -0.56 5.50
C LEU A 143 -8.53 0.93 5.23
N SER A 144 -7.34 1.44 5.56
CA SER A 144 -6.99 2.84 5.29
C SER A 144 -6.72 3.13 3.81
N MET A 145 -6.52 2.10 3.01
CA MET A 145 -6.25 2.20 1.58
C MET A 145 -7.49 2.09 0.70
N LEU A 146 -8.60 1.55 1.25
CA LEU A 146 -9.83 1.36 0.50
C LEU A 146 -10.52 2.69 0.23
N ASN A 147 -11.02 2.84 -0.98
CA ASN A 147 -11.98 3.87 -1.35
C ASN A 147 -13.40 3.42 -1.01
N THR A 148 -14.38 4.31 -1.20
CA THR A 148 -15.79 4.05 -0.85
C THR A 148 -16.46 2.97 -1.68
N ASP A 149 -15.93 2.67 -2.85
CA ASP A 149 -16.40 1.67 -3.82
C ASP A 149 -15.64 0.34 -3.74
N GLU A 150 -14.70 0.22 -2.78
CA GLU A 150 -13.86 -0.96 -2.62
C GLU A 150 -14.18 -1.71 -1.33
N ALA A 151 -13.93 -3.02 -1.31
CA ALA A 151 -14.11 -3.90 -0.15
C ALA A 151 -12.84 -4.71 0.13
N LEU A 152 -12.77 -5.23 1.37
CA LEU A 152 -11.69 -6.09 1.83
C LEU A 152 -12.12 -7.56 1.74
#